data_f360f5a5cee9b9426124002f2a96c169
#
_entry.id   f360f5a5cee9b9426124002f2a96c169
#
_cell.length_a   1.000
_cell.length_b   1.000
_cell.length_c   1.000
_cell.angle_alpha   90.00
_cell.angle_beta   90.00
_cell.angle_gamma   90.00
#
_symmetry.space_group_name_H-M   'P 1'
#
loop_
_entity.id
_entity.type
_entity.pdbx_description
1 polymer ?
#
loop_
_entity_poly.entity_id
_entity_poly.type
_entity_poly.pdbx_seq_one_letter_code
_entity_poly.pdbx_strand_id
1 'polypeptide(L)'
;IKGFRFDVINVISKPKFYENDYEGDGRRFYTDGRNVHKYLKELVAAGGIDGMITVGEMSSTTLENCIGYTAEGNHELTMCFNFHHLKVDYKDGQKWELMEPDYLAMKKLFQTWQEGMQAHGGWNALFWCNHDQPRAVSRFGSDTTYWKESAEMLAVAIHFMRGTPYIYQGEELGMTNPHFT
;
A
#
# COMPACT_ATOMS: atom_id res chain seq x y z
N ILE A 1 -12.11 -0.73 21.09
CA ILE A 1 -11.46 -0.67 19.77
C ILE A 1 -10.40 0.43 19.82
N LYS A 2 -9.21 0.17 19.28
CA LYS A 2 -8.07 1.10 19.35
C LYS A 2 -7.67 1.65 17.98
N GLY A 3 -8.26 1.11 16.92
CA GLY A 3 -7.98 1.55 15.56
C GLY A 3 -8.82 0.84 14.53
N PHE A 4 -8.70 1.27 13.27
CA PHE A 4 -9.42 0.73 12.13
C PHE A 4 -8.51 0.60 10.92
N ARG A 5 -8.73 -0.46 10.15
CA ARG A 5 -8.25 -0.56 8.76
C ARG A 5 -9.44 -0.34 7.84
N PHE A 6 -9.29 0.58 6.91
CA PHE A 6 -10.30 0.92 5.93
C PHE A 6 -9.93 0.31 4.57
N ASP A 7 -10.83 -0.52 4.07
CA ASP A 7 -10.67 -1.22 2.80
C ASP A 7 -10.91 -0.26 1.64
N VAL A 8 -9.95 -0.16 0.74
CA VAL A 8 -9.99 0.64 -0.51
C VAL A 8 -10.64 2.03 -0.31
N ILE A 9 -10.29 2.70 0.77
CA ILE A 9 -11.00 3.90 1.28
C ILE A 9 -10.95 5.09 0.32
N ASN A 10 -9.95 5.19 -0.54
CA ASN A 10 -9.79 6.29 -1.48
C ASN A 10 -10.76 6.26 -2.67
N VAL A 11 -11.64 5.25 -2.77
CA VAL A 11 -12.65 5.15 -3.82
C VAL A 11 -14.08 5.47 -3.36
N ILE A 12 -14.26 6.02 -2.16
CA ILE A 12 -15.59 6.33 -1.61
C ILE A 12 -16.27 7.54 -2.26
N SER A 13 -15.50 8.44 -2.86
CA SER A 13 -16.02 9.63 -3.50
C SER A 13 -16.32 9.36 -4.98
N LYS A 14 -17.57 9.06 -5.27
CA LYS A 14 -18.03 8.75 -6.62
C LYS A 14 -18.52 10.01 -7.36
N PRO A 15 -18.39 10.09 -8.69
CA PRO A 15 -19.03 11.13 -9.48
C PRO A 15 -20.55 10.92 -9.50
N LYS A 16 -21.30 11.98 -9.77
CA LYS A 16 -22.76 11.91 -9.87
C LYS A 16 -23.22 11.08 -11.08
N PHE A 17 -22.47 11.14 -12.16
CA PHE A 17 -22.70 10.39 -13.39
C PHE A 17 -21.41 9.72 -13.82
N TYR A 18 -21.52 8.50 -14.36
CA TYR A 18 -20.42 7.76 -14.94
C TYR A 18 -20.44 7.91 -16.44
N GLU A 19 -19.25 8.16 -17.00
CA GLU A 19 -19.01 8.18 -18.43
C GLU A 19 -18.21 6.93 -18.82
N ASN A 20 -18.23 6.57 -20.09
CA ASN A 20 -17.35 5.51 -20.59
C ASN A 20 -15.89 6.00 -20.56
N ASP A 21 -15.02 5.19 -20.07
CA ASP A 21 -13.58 5.44 -20.13
C ASP A 21 -12.99 4.78 -21.38
N TYR A 22 -12.82 5.56 -22.43
CA TYR A 22 -12.25 5.10 -23.70
C TYR A 22 -10.72 5.06 -23.69
N GLU A 23 -10.08 5.53 -22.62
CA GLU A 23 -8.62 5.62 -22.48
C GLU A 23 -8.06 4.71 -21.37
N GLY A 24 -8.92 4.11 -20.56
CA GLY A 24 -8.53 3.32 -19.41
C GLY A 24 -9.63 2.37 -18.90
N ASP A 25 -9.53 2.02 -17.63
CA ASP A 25 -10.42 1.07 -16.94
C ASP A 25 -11.49 1.74 -16.04
N GLY A 26 -11.67 3.03 -16.17
CA GLY A 26 -12.65 3.81 -15.41
C GLY A 26 -12.18 4.25 -14.02
N ARG A 27 -11.05 3.77 -13.52
CA ARG A 27 -10.57 4.10 -12.16
C ARG A 27 -10.40 5.59 -11.92
N ARG A 28 -9.98 6.36 -12.93
CA ARG A 28 -9.80 7.81 -12.85
C ARG A 28 -11.07 8.58 -12.44
N PHE A 29 -12.25 7.99 -12.62
CA PHE A 29 -13.51 8.64 -12.27
C PHE A 29 -13.87 8.51 -10.80
N TYR A 30 -13.29 7.57 -10.07
CA TYR A 30 -13.67 7.29 -8.68
C TYR A 30 -12.50 7.10 -7.71
N THR A 31 -11.26 7.04 -8.19
CA THR A 31 -10.07 7.00 -7.32
C THR A 31 -9.71 8.41 -6.90
N ASP A 32 -9.49 8.62 -5.62
CA ASP A 32 -9.16 9.92 -5.03
C ASP A 32 -10.13 11.04 -5.46
N GLY A 33 -11.43 10.71 -5.48
CA GLY A 33 -12.45 11.59 -6.00
C GLY A 33 -12.60 12.89 -5.22
N ARG A 34 -13.19 13.90 -5.85
CA ARG A 34 -13.26 15.31 -5.41
C ARG A 34 -13.60 15.52 -3.92
N ASN A 35 -14.46 14.68 -3.36
CA ASN A 35 -14.96 14.86 -1.99
C ASN A 35 -14.35 13.84 -1.00
N VAL A 36 -13.35 13.06 -1.38
CA VAL A 36 -12.80 11.99 -0.54
C VAL A 36 -12.28 12.52 0.78
N HIS A 37 -11.50 13.57 0.78
CA HIS A 37 -10.97 14.21 2.01
C HIS A 37 -12.09 14.76 2.91
N LYS A 38 -13.12 15.37 2.31
CA LYS A 38 -14.31 15.81 3.06
C LYS A 38 -14.99 14.63 3.76
N TYR A 39 -15.22 13.55 3.05
CA TYR A 39 -15.89 12.35 3.61
C TYR A 39 -15.06 11.68 4.69
N LEU A 40 -13.73 11.65 4.55
CA LEU A 40 -12.85 11.11 5.59
C LEU A 40 -12.88 11.96 6.86
N LYS A 41 -12.82 13.29 6.74
CA LYS A 41 -12.94 14.20 7.90
C LYS A 41 -14.30 14.06 8.58
N GLU A 42 -15.37 13.97 7.82
CA GLU A 42 -16.71 13.72 8.36
C GLU A 42 -16.79 12.38 9.10
N LEU A 43 -16.21 11.31 8.51
CA LEU A 43 -16.16 9.98 9.11
C LEU A 43 -15.38 9.98 10.42
N VAL A 44 -14.20 10.60 10.44
CA VAL A 44 -13.34 10.68 11.62
C VAL A 44 -14.04 11.47 12.74
N ALA A 45 -14.64 12.61 12.42
CA ALA A 45 -15.34 13.45 13.38
C ALA A 45 -16.61 12.78 13.91
N ALA A 46 -17.46 12.24 13.03
CA ALA A 46 -18.70 11.59 13.42
C ALA A 46 -18.48 10.28 14.20
N GLY A 47 -17.42 9.55 13.85
CA GLY A 47 -17.02 8.32 14.54
C GLY A 47 -16.30 8.56 15.87
N GLY A 48 -15.87 9.79 16.15
CA GLY A 48 -15.06 10.10 17.33
C GLY A 48 -13.73 9.32 17.34
N ILE A 49 -13.16 9.07 16.16
CA ILE A 49 -11.96 8.23 16.00
C ILE A 49 -10.68 9.04 15.79
N ASP A 50 -10.77 10.35 15.90
CA ASP A 50 -9.58 11.21 15.90
C ASP A 50 -8.65 10.81 17.06
N GLY A 51 -7.36 10.66 16.77
CA GLY A 51 -6.38 10.12 17.73
C GLY A 51 -6.35 8.59 17.86
N MET A 52 -7.22 7.84 17.17
CA MET A 52 -7.07 6.39 17.02
C MET A 52 -6.09 6.07 15.90
N ILE A 53 -5.52 4.85 15.94
CA ILE A 53 -4.71 4.34 14.82
C ILE A 53 -5.64 4.00 13.66
N THR A 54 -5.46 4.66 12.53
CA THR A 54 -6.23 4.38 11.32
C THR A 54 -5.29 4.13 10.15
N VAL A 55 -5.55 3.07 9.39
CA VAL A 55 -4.80 2.75 8.19
C VAL A 55 -5.74 2.61 7.01
N GLY A 56 -5.45 3.33 5.92
CA GLY A 56 -6.20 3.24 4.68
C GLY A 56 -5.49 2.34 3.67
N GLU A 57 -6.23 1.44 3.04
CA GLU A 57 -5.77 0.78 1.84
C GLU A 57 -6.07 1.68 0.64
N MET A 58 -5.02 1.98 -0.16
CA MET A 58 -5.13 2.89 -1.29
C MET A 58 -5.07 2.13 -2.61
N SER A 59 -6.12 2.26 -3.41
CA SER A 59 -6.15 1.75 -4.77
C SER A 59 -5.60 2.78 -5.74
N SER A 60 -4.55 2.45 -6.48
CA SER A 60 -4.04 3.27 -7.60
C SER A 60 -3.77 4.74 -7.25
N THR A 61 -3.29 4.99 -6.04
CA THR A 61 -3.05 6.35 -5.51
C THR A 61 -1.69 6.92 -5.93
N THR A 62 -1.50 8.21 -5.72
CA THR A 62 -0.22 8.91 -5.89
C THR A 62 0.43 9.22 -4.55
N LEU A 63 1.72 9.60 -4.58
CA LEU A 63 2.43 10.05 -3.39
C LEU A 63 1.76 11.30 -2.78
N GLU A 64 1.37 12.27 -3.61
CA GLU A 64 0.72 13.51 -3.20
C GLU A 64 -0.61 13.22 -2.49
N ASN A 65 -1.41 12.30 -3.03
CA ASN A 65 -2.66 11.90 -2.42
C ASN A 65 -2.42 11.21 -1.06
N CYS A 66 -1.44 10.31 -0.97
CA CYS A 66 -1.10 9.67 0.30
C CYS A 66 -0.61 10.65 1.36
N ILE A 67 0.16 11.67 0.97
CA ILE A 67 0.50 12.79 1.85
C ILE A 67 -0.79 13.51 2.32
N GLY A 68 -1.70 13.81 1.39
CA GLY A 68 -2.97 14.46 1.70
C GLY A 68 -3.80 13.70 2.74
N TYR A 69 -3.82 12.37 2.68
CA TYR A 69 -4.55 11.53 3.63
C TYR A 69 -3.87 11.42 5.00
N THR A 70 -2.53 11.48 5.07
CA THR A 70 -1.77 11.08 6.26
C THR A 70 -0.94 12.17 6.90
N ALA A 71 -0.87 13.35 6.30
CA ALA A 71 -0.10 14.46 6.87
C ALA A 71 -0.69 14.87 8.22
N GLU A 72 0.21 15.14 9.18
CA GLU A 72 -0.16 15.55 10.53
C GLU A 72 -1.06 16.79 10.49
N GLY A 73 -2.14 16.77 11.25
CA GLY A 73 -3.12 17.87 11.30
C GLY A 73 -4.21 17.82 10.23
N ASN A 74 -4.18 16.87 9.29
CA ASN A 74 -5.28 16.70 8.32
C ASN A 74 -6.52 16.05 8.93
N HIS A 75 -6.39 15.34 10.07
CA HIS A 75 -7.50 14.66 10.76
C HIS A 75 -8.26 13.67 9.86
N GLU A 76 -7.52 12.89 9.07
CA GLU A 76 -8.06 11.85 8.18
C GLU A 76 -7.56 10.46 8.59
N LEU A 77 -6.39 10.07 8.10
CA LEU A 77 -5.80 8.77 8.38
C LEU A 77 -4.44 8.91 9.06
N THR A 78 -4.09 7.95 9.92
CA THR A 78 -2.76 7.93 10.53
C THR A 78 -1.69 7.50 9.53
N MET A 79 -2.02 6.54 8.65
CA MET A 79 -1.12 5.98 7.66
C MET A 79 -1.88 5.35 6.50
N CYS A 80 -1.18 5.06 5.41
CA CYS A 80 -1.77 4.36 4.28
C CYS A 80 -0.85 3.30 3.67
N PHE A 81 -1.47 2.23 3.17
CA PHE A 81 -0.81 1.26 2.30
C PHE A 81 -0.81 1.76 0.86
N ASN A 82 0.32 1.70 0.19
CA ASN A 82 0.41 1.79 -1.25
C ASN A 82 0.99 0.47 -1.80
N PHE A 83 0.70 0.14 -3.05
CA PHE A 83 1.08 -1.13 -3.67
C PHE A 83 2.13 -0.98 -4.78
N HIS A 84 2.74 0.19 -4.92
CA HIS A 84 3.63 0.47 -6.05
C HIS A 84 4.86 -0.43 -6.05
N HIS A 85 5.48 -0.67 -4.89
CA HIS A 85 6.64 -1.53 -4.74
C HIS A 85 6.37 -3.01 -5.04
N LEU A 86 5.10 -3.43 -4.99
CA LEU A 86 4.68 -4.79 -5.33
C LEU A 86 4.41 -5.01 -6.83
N LYS A 87 4.57 -3.99 -7.67
CA LYS A 87 4.26 -4.08 -9.11
C LYS A 87 5.51 -4.18 -9.98
N VAL A 88 6.68 -4.30 -9.37
CA VAL A 88 7.96 -4.32 -10.07
C VAL A 88 8.26 -5.63 -10.81
N ASP A 89 7.44 -6.63 -10.64
CA ASP A 89 7.45 -7.92 -11.35
C ASP A 89 6.27 -8.07 -12.34
N TYR A 90 5.51 -6.98 -12.58
CA TYR A 90 4.43 -6.98 -13.55
C TYR A 90 4.97 -6.62 -14.93
N LYS A 91 5.00 -7.61 -15.85
CA LYS A 91 5.37 -7.36 -17.23
C LYS A 91 4.35 -6.42 -17.88
N ASP A 92 4.85 -5.34 -18.46
CA ASP A 92 4.02 -4.31 -19.11
C ASP A 92 2.85 -3.80 -18.25
N GLY A 93 3.03 -3.83 -16.92
CA GLY A 93 2.00 -3.41 -15.96
C GLY A 93 0.86 -4.42 -15.75
N GLN A 94 0.94 -5.61 -16.35
CA GLN A 94 -0.10 -6.64 -16.28
C GLN A 94 0.10 -7.54 -15.04
N LYS A 95 -0.85 -7.54 -14.12
CA LYS A 95 -0.78 -8.26 -12.84
C LYS A 95 -0.50 -9.76 -13.00
N TRP A 96 -0.97 -10.37 -14.07
CA TRP A 96 -0.89 -11.81 -14.27
C TRP A 96 0.19 -12.25 -15.27
N GLU A 97 0.92 -11.29 -15.83
CA GLU A 97 2.10 -11.52 -16.64
C GLU A 97 3.35 -11.16 -15.83
N LEU A 98 3.94 -12.16 -15.18
CA LEU A 98 5.08 -11.94 -14.29
C LEU A 98 6.39 -11.93 -15.07
N MET A 99 7.32 -11.14 -14.57
CA MET A 99 8.73 -11.10 -14.97
C MET A 99 9.61 -11.14 -13.72
N GLU A 100 10.92 -11.30 -13.91
CA GLU A 100 11.86 -11.11 -12.81
C GLU A 100 11.69 -9.72 -12.19
N PRO A 101 11.67 -9.59 -10.86
CA PRO A 101 11.47 -8.31 -10.19
C PRO A 101 12.54 -7.28 -10.58
N ASP A 102 12.12 -6.10 -10.98
CA ASP A 102 13.03 -4.95 -11.17
C ASP A 102 13.38 -4.34 -9.81
N TYR A 103 14.43 -4.86 -9.18
CA TYR A 103 14.91 -4.37 -7.88
C TYR A 103 15.43 -2.93 -7.93
N LEU A 104 15.88 -2.44 -9.09
CA LEU A 104 16.28 -1.04 -9.24
C LEU A 104 15.06 -0.12 -9.23
N ALA A 105 14.00 -0.50 -9.91
CA ALA A 105 12.72 0.22 -9.86
C ALA A 105 12.14 0.17 -8.43
N MET A 106 12.18 -0.97 -7.75
CA MET A 106 11.76 -1.11 -6.35
C MET A 106 12.52 -0.16 -5.43
N LYS A 107 13.86 -0.11 -5.55
CA LYS A 107 14.70 0.81 -4.76
C LYS A 107 14.33 2.27 -4.99
N LYS A 108 14.11 2.67 -6.24
CA LYS A 108 13.69 4.03 -6.60
C LYS A 108 12.32 4.37 -6.02
N LEU A 109 11.37 3.43 -6.07
CA LEU A 109 10.05 3.60 -5.47
C LEU A 109 10.14 3.80 -3.97
N PHE A 110 10.87 2.96 -3.25
CA PHE A 110 11.09 3.15 -1.82
C PHE A 110 11.73 4.50 -1.52
N GLN A 111 12.77 4.89 -2.24
CA GLN A 111 13.40 6.20 -2.07
C GLN A 111 12.39 7.33 -2.25
N THR A 112 11.66 7.35 -3.36
CA THR A 112 10.67 8.39 -3.67
C THR A 112 9.61 8.50 -2.58
N TRP A 113 9.06 7.37 -2.13
CA TRP A 113 8.02 7.36 -1.10
C TRP A 113 8.55 7.70 0.29
N GLN A 114 9.76 7.27 0.65
CA GLN A 114 10.39 7.62 1.93
C GLN A 114 10.69 9.12 2.01
N GLU A 115 11.33 9.67 0.98
CA GLU A 115 11.70 11.09 0.91
C GLU A 115 10.45 11.98 0.85
N GLY A 116 9.48 11.66 -0.03
CA GLY A 116 8.29 12.47 -0.23
C GLY A 116 7.37 12.48 0.99
N MET A 117 7.10 11.33 1.59
CA MET A 117 6.29 11.25 2.82
C MET A 117 6.99 11.97 3.99
N GLN A 118 8.31 11.82 4.12
CA GLN A 118 9.07 12.54 5.17
C GLN A 118 9.01 14.05 4.97
N ALA A 119 9.23 14.52 3.76
CA ALA A 119 9.30 15.96 3.47
C ALA A 119 7.99 16.70 3.77
N HIS A 120 6.85 15.99 3.70
CA HIS A 120 5.52 16.60 3.82
C HIS A 120 4.70 16.07 5.01
N GLY A 121 5.35 15.40 5.96
CA GLY A 121 4.69 14.93 7.19
C GLY A 121 3.71 13.76 7.03
N GLY A 122 3.74 13.07 5.89
CA GLY A 122 2.95 11.87 5.68
C GLY A 122 3.54 10.63 6.37
N TRP A 123 2.77 9.54 6.49
CA TRP A 123 3.21 8.30 7.14
C TRP A 123 2.84 7.06 6.34
N ASN A 124 3.83 6.19 6.07
CA ASN A 124 3.66 4.94 5.34
C ASN A 124 3.25 3.81 6.28
N ALA A 125 2.28 2.98 5.86
CA ALA A 125 2.13 1.61 6.31
C ALA A 125 2.96 0.72 5.37
N LEU A 126 3.99 0.08 5.91
CA LEU A 126 4.97 -0.71 5.14
C LEU A 126 4.60 -2.19 5.21
N PHE A 127 4.69 -2.92 4.10
CA PHE A 127 4.38 -4.35 4.05
C PHE A 127 4.97 -5.01 2.80
N TRP A 128 5.14 -6.33 2.86
CA TRP A 128 5.55 -7.12 1.71
C TRP A 128 4.43 -7.96 1.11
N CYS A 129 3.56 -8.51 1.95
CA CYS A 129 2.43 -9.30 1.47
C CYS A 129 1.19 -9.12 2.35
N ASN A 130 0.08 -9.63 1.89
CA ASN A 130 -1.20 -9.68 2.59
C ASN A 130 -2.05 -10.83 2.03
N HIS A 131 -3.34 -10.90 2.39
CA HIS A 131 -4.26 -11.93 1.90
C HIS A 131 -4.51 -11.89 0.37
N ASP A 132 -4.17 -10.79 -0.30
CA ASP A 132 -4.35 -10.59 -1.75
C ASP A 132 -3.02 -10.68 -2.53
N GLN A 133 -1.90 -10.95 -1.85
CA GLN A 133 -0.57 -10.96 -2.45
C GLN A 133 0.14 -12.30 -2.18
N PRO A 134 0.97 -12.76 -3.12
CA PRO A 134 1.83 -13.91 -2.89
C PRO A 134 2.76 -13.70 -1.69
N ARG A 135 3.25 -14.79 -1.10
CA ARG A 135 4.24 -14.75 -0.04
C ARG A 135 5.52 -14.05 -0.50
N ALA A 136 6.00 -13.13 0.34
CA ALA A 136 7.11 -12.24 -0.01
C ALA A 136 8.39 -12.99 -0.39
N VAL A 137 8.75 -14.03 0.36
CA VAL A 137 9.97 -14.83 0.12
C VAL A 137 9.90 -15.51 -1.25
N SER A 138 8.77 -16.11 -1.60
CA SER A 138 8.61 -16.77 -2.91
C SER A 138 8.58 -15.78 -4.08
N ARG A 139 8.27 -14.51 -3.82
CA ARG A 139 8.12 -13.48 -4.85
C ARG A 139 9.39 -12.66 -5.06
N PHE A 140 10.05 -12.28 -3.97
CA PHE A 140 11.16 -11.32 -3.98
C PHE A 140 12.46 -11.91 -3.42
N GLY A 141 12.51 -13.20 -3.17
CA GLY A 141 13.67 -13.89 -2.63
C GLY A 141 13.83 -15.29 -3.20
N SER A 142 14.56 -16.11 -2.49
CA SER A 142 14.70 -17.53 -2.77
C SER A 142 13.88 -18.31 -1.73
N ASP A 143 12.93 -19.13 -2.18
CA ASP A 143 12.15 -20.01 -1.32
C ASP A 143 12.73 -21.42 -1.22
N THR A 144 13.98 -21.59 -1.67
CA THR A 144 14.74 -22.83 -1.65
C THR A 144 16.06 -22.68 -0.92
N THR A 145 17.17 -22.52 -1.64
CA THR A 145 18.55 -22.55 -1.08
C THR A 145 18.82 -21.43 -0.09
N TYR A 146 18.33 -20.22 -0.35
CA TYR A 146 18.58 -19.04 0.48
C TYR A 146 17.29 -18.53 1.15
N TRP A 147 16.41 -19.44 1.51
CA TRP A 147 15.12 -19.13 2.10
C TRP A 147 15.21 -18.26 3.37
N LYS A 148 16.07 -18.66 4.31
CA LYS A 148 16.24 -17.95 5.57
C LYS A 148 16.82 -16.54 5.35
N GLU A 149 17.89 -16.45 4.58
CA GLU A 149 18.55 -15.19 4.26
C GLU A 149 17.63 -14.23 3.51
N SER A 150 16.79 -14.77 2.63
CA SER A 150 15.76 -13.98 1.92
C SER A 150 14.70 -13.44 2.87
N ALA A 151 14.17 -14.25 3.78
CA ALA A 151 13.22 -13.82 4.78
C ALA A 151 13.79 -12.73 5.70
N GLU A 152 15.01 -12.94 6.19
CA GLU A 152 15.71 -11.98 7.05
C GLU A 152 15.99 -10.65 6.29
N MET A 153 16.43 -10.71 5.05
CA MET A 153 16.69 -9.54 4.22
C MET A 153 15.41 -8.72 3.98
N LEU A 154 14.30 -9.37 3.65
CA LEU A 154 13.02 -8.70 3.44
C LEU A 154 12.51 -8.07 4.75
N ALA A 155 12.63 -8.76 5.88
CA ALA A 155 12.29 -8.21 7.19
C ALA A 155 13.12 -6.97 7.52
N VAL A 156 14.45 -7.04 7.36
CA VAL A 156 15.34 -5.89 7.56
C VAL A 156 14.93 -4.72 6.69
N ALA A 157 14.63 -4.96 5.41
CA ALA A 157 14.29 -3.90 4.47
C ALA A 157 13.12 -3.03 4.95
N ILE A 158 12.00 -3.62 5.39
CA ILE A 158 10.83 -2.82 5.80
C ILE A 158 10.92 -2.29 7.24
N HIS A 159 11.62 -2.98 8.15
CA HIS A 159 11.71 -2.55 9.54
C HIS A 159 12.65 -1.36 9.75
N PHE A 160 13.59 -1.12 8.84
CA PHE A 160 14.51 0.02 8.92
C PHE A 160 14.10 1.22 8.05
N MET A 161 12.95 1.15 7.38
CA MET A 161 12.35 2.31 6.70
C MET A 161 11.48 3.12 7.66
N ARG A 162 11.31 4.40 7.35
CA ARG A 162 10.37 5.27 8.08
C ARG A 162 8.93 4.89 7.71
N GLY A 163 8.17 4.43 8.71
CA GLY A 163 6.80 3.98 8.57
C GLY A 163 6.45 2.95 9.63
N THR A 164 5.25 2.42 9.57
CA THR A 164 4.80 1.34 10.43
C THR A 164 4.85 0.02 9.67
N PRO A 165 5.71 -0.94 10.03
CA PRO A 165 5.76 -2.23 9.39
C PRO A 165 4.54 -3.09 9.78
N TYR A 166 3.92 -3.71 8.78
CA TYR A 166 2.85 -4.68 8.92
C TYR A 166 3.35 -6.04 8.49
N ILE A 167 3.27 -7.00 9.40
CA ILE A 167 3.73 -8.37 9.18
C ILE A 167 2.50 -9.24 8.97
N TYR A 168 2.37 -9.81 7.78
CA TYR A 168 1.28 -10.73 7.49
C TYR A 168 1.54 -12.09 8.16
N GLN A 169 0.50 -12.72 8.69
CA GLN A 169 0.61 -14.00 9.39
C GLN A 169 1.42 -15.03 8.60
N GLY A 170 2.44 -15.61 9.24
CA GLY A 170 3.38 -16.53 8.62
C GLY A 170 4.60 -15.89 7.96
N GLU A 171 4.58 -14.56 7.73
CA GLU A 171 5.72 -13.83 7.19
C GLU A 171 6.89 -13.82 8.20
N GLU A 172 6.58 -13.75 9.49
CA GLU A 172 7.53 -13.85 10.60
C GLU A 172 8.27 -15.20 10.67
N LEU A 173 7.68 -16.23 10.04
CA LEU A 173 8.28 -17.56 9.91
C LEU A 173 8.94 -17.78 8.54
N GLY A 174 8.93 -16.78 7.65
CA GLY A 174 9.41 -16.92 6.28
C GLY A 174 8.53 -17.84 5.43
N MET A 175 7.22 -17.91 5.70
CA MET A 175 6.30 -18.78 4.96
C MET A 175 6.35 -18.51 3.46
N THR A 176 6.40 -19.57 2.67
CA THR A 176 6.42 -19.55 1.19
C THR A 176 5.05 -19.81 0.60
N ASN A 177 4.89 -19.61 -0.72
CA ASN A 177 3.67 -19.98 -1.42
C ASN A 177 3.45 -21.49 -1.34
N PRO A 178 2.19 -21.94 -1.21
CA PRO A 178 1.87 -23.36 -1.33
C PRO A 178 2.07 -23.82 -2.76
N HIS A 179 2.58 -25.05 -2.92
CA HIS A 179 2.65 -25.73 -4.20
C HIS A 179 1.43 -26.64 -4.31
N PHE A 180 0.47 -26.25 -5.12
CA PHE A 180 -0.68 -27.11 -5.43
C PHE A 180 -0.33 -27.99 -6.66
N THR A 181 -0.56 -29.30 -6.51
CA THR A 181 -0.46 -30.28 -7.59
C THR A 181 -1.82 -30.55 -8.21
#